data_816c76b066eab97904bb2d5a4b6599d0
#
_entry.id   816c76b066eab97904bb2d5a4b6599d0
#
_cell.length_a   1.000
_cell.length_b   1.000
_cell.length_c   1.000
_cell.angle_alpha   90.00
_cell.angle_beta   90.00
_cell.angle_gamma   90.00
#
_symmetry.space_group_name_H-M   'P 1'
#
loop_
_entity.id
_entity.type
_entity.pdbx_description
1 polymer ?
#
loop_
_entity_poly.entity_id
_entity_poly.type
_entity_poly.pdbx_seq_one_letter_code
_entity_poly.pdbx_strand_id
1 'polypeptide(L)'
;LQSHDGEDIQAALLCGAFAEEVIVDHSQVVKVPTDLDWNVAALLACGVLTGVGAVTNTSSVDDTSTVIVVGAGGVGLNAIQGAAIVGVP
;
A
#
# COMPACT_ATOMS: atom_id res chain seq x y z
N LEU A 1 -11.27 -20.72 1.88
CA LEU A 1 -11.20 -21.25 0.50
C LEU A 1 -10.83 -22.73 0.57
N GLN A 2 -11.31 -23.51 -0.40
CA GLN A 2 -10.93 -24.91 -0.53
C GLN A 2 -10.36 -25.16 -1.93
N SER A 3 -9.34 -26.03 -2.00
CA SER A 3 -8.83 -26.51 -3.26
C SER A 3 -9.83 -27.43 -3.95
N HIS A 4 -9.58 -27.78 -5.21
CA HIS A 4 -10.38 -28.77 -5.94
C HIS A 4 -10.40 -30.14 -5.24
N ASP A 5 -9.34 -30.48 -4.52
CA ASP A 5 -9.16 -31.73 -3.77
C ASP A 5 -9.72 -31.66 -2.33
N GLY A 6 -10.36 -30.55 -1.98
CA GLY A 6 -11.00 -30.33 -0.67
C GLY A 6 -10.06 -29.91 0.45
N GLU A 7 -8.80 -29.55 0.17
CA GLU A 7 -7.88 -29.02 1.16
C GLU A 7 -8.20 -27.54 1.49
N ASP A 8 -8.09 -27.17 2.74
CA ASP A 8 -8.27 -25.79 3.17
C ASP A 8 -7.11 -24.91 2.73
N ILE A 9 -7.41 -23.90 1.93
CA ILE A 9 -6.44 -22.89 1.48
C ILE A 9 -6.62 -21.63 2.33
N GLN A 10 -5.55 -21.20 2.99
CA GLN A 10 -5.53 -19.91 3.67
C GLN A 10 -5.33 -18.78 2.67
N ALA A 11 -6.27 -17.84 2.65
CA ALA A 11 -6.16 -16.62 1.87
C ALA A 11 -5.47 -15.53 2.70
N ALA A 12 -4.28 -15.10 2.30
CA ALA A 12 -3.62 -13.96 2.91
C ALA A 12 -4.53 -12.71 2.79
N LEU A 13 -4.61 -11.93 3.86
CA LEU A 13 -5.45 -10.72 3.94
C LEU A 13 -6.94 -10.96 3.62
N LEU A 14 -7.40 -12.22 3.73
CA LEU A 14 -8.76 -12.63 3.41
C LEU A 14 -9.18 -12.32 1.95
N CYS A 15 -8.22 -12.20 1.05
CA CYS A 15 -8.44 -12.06 -0.39
C CYS A 15 -7.79 -13.24 -1.14
N GLY A 16 -8.32 -13.61 -2.27
CA GLY A 16 -7.74 -14.61 -3.17
C GLY A 16 -7.30 -13.94 -4.47
N ALA A 17 -6.32 -13.02 -4.39
CA ALA A 17 -6.02 -12.08 -5.46
C ALA A 17 -5.38 -12.69 -6.73
N PHE A 18 -4.95 -13.96 -6.69
CA PHE A 18 -4.51 -14.68 -7.89
C PHE A 18 -5.71 -15.29 -8.64
N ALA A 19 -6.62 -14.42 -9.06
CA ALA A 19 -7.83 -14.77 -9.76
C ALA A 19 -8.27 -13.61 -10.67
N GLU A 20 -9.07 -13.91 -11.70
CA GLU A 20 -9.63 -12.89 -12.59
C GLU A 20 -10.66 -12.01 -11.87
N GLU A 21 -11.37 -12.57 -10.90
CA GLU A 21 -12.34 -11.88 -10.05
C GLU A 21 -12.19 -12.32 -8.60
N VAL A 22 -12.37 -11.40 -7.67
CA VAL A 22 -12.34 -11.67 -6.23
C VAL A 22 -13.54 -11.03 -5.54
N ILE A 23 -14.00 -11.68 -4.47
CA ILE A 23 -15.01 -11.10 -3.58
C ILE A 23 -14.30 -10.76 -2.28
N VAL A 24 -14.32 -9.50 -1.91
CA VAL A 24 -13.71 -8.97 -0.68
C VAL A 24 -14.69 -8.08 0.06
N ASP A 25 -14.45 -7.84 1.34
CA ASP A 25 -15.23 -6.88 2.10
C ASP A 25 -15.02 -5.47 1.54
N HIS A 26 -16.08 -4.65 1.52
CA HIS A 26 -16.06 -3.30 0.98
C HIS A 26 -15.06 -2.37 1.68
N SER A 27 -14.71 -2.65 2.95
CA SER A 27 -13.70 -1.92 3.71
C SER A 27 -12.27 -2.14 3.21
N GLN A 28 -12.04 -3.19 2.40
CA GLN A 28 -10.72 -3.53 1.85
C GLN A 28 -10.47 -2.92 0.48
N VAL A 29 -11.42 -2.19 -0.08
CA VAL A 29 -11.30 -1.65 -1.43
C VAL A 29 -11.50 -0.14 -1.47
N VAL A 30 -10.75 0.50 -2.35
CA VAL A 30 -10.89 1.92 -2.67
C VAL A 30 -11.00 2.06 -4.18
N LYS A 31 -11.97 2.85 -4.63
CA LYS A 31 -12.12 3.15 -6.05
C LYS A 31 -11.00 4.09 -6.49
N VAL A 32 -10.25 3.67 -7.50
CA VAL A 32 -9.23 4.48 -8.15
C VAL A 32 -9.79 5.17 -9.41
N PRO A 33 -9.18 6.27 -9.90
CA PRO A 33 -9.51 6.88 -11.17
C PRO A 33 -9.43 5.87 -12.32
N THR A 34 -10.36 5.96 -13.27
CA THR A 34 -10.46 4.99 -14.38
C THR A 34 -9.35 5.13 -15.42
N ASP A 35 -8.68 6.27 -15.45
CA ASP A 35 -7.54 6.59 -16.30
C ASP A 35 -6.17 6.29 -15.66
N LEU A 36 -6.17 5.75 -14.43
CA LEU A 36 -4.94 5.36 -13.76
C LEU A 36 -4.35 4.11 -14.42
N ASP A 37 -3.06 4.17 -14.76
CA ASP A 37 -2.32 3.03 -15.27
C ASP A 37 -2.31 1.85 -14.28
N TRP A 38 -2.58 0.64 -14.76
CA TRP A 38 -2.68 -0.56 -13.92
C TRP A 38 -1.38 -0.89 -13.17
N ASN A 39 -0.21 -0.60 -13.77
CA ASN A 39 1.08 -0.82 -13.11
C ASN A 39 1.25 0.13 -11.93
N VAL A 40 0.75 1.36 -12.06
CA VAL A 40 0.74 2.34 -10.95
C VAL A 40 -0.26 1.92 -9.89
N ALA A 41 -1.49 1.56 -10.28
CA ALA A 41 -2.53 1.12 -9.36
C ALA A 41 -2.08 -0.06 -8.48
N ALA A 42 -1.38 -1.02 -9.06
CA ALA A 42 -0.88 -2.20 -8.34
C ALA A 42 0.14 -1.87 -7.23
N LEU A 43 0.82 -0.74 -7.29
CA LEU A 43 1.80 -0.31 -6.29
C LEU A 43 1.17 0.43 -5.10
N LEU A 44 -0.05 0.96 -5.26
CA LEU A 44 -0.68 1.84 -4.27
C LEU A 44 -0.95 1.13 -2.94
N ALA A 45 -1.51 -0.08 -3.00
CA ALA A 45 -2.02 -0.77 -1.81
C ALA A 45 -0.95 -1.26 -0.82
N CYS A 46 0.31 -1.37 -1.24
CA CYS A 46 1.38 -1.85 -0.37
C CYS A 46 2.50 -0.81 -0.24
N GLY A 47 3.33 -0.66 -1.27
CA GLY A 47 4.54 0.16 -1.19
C GLY A 47 4.27 1.64 -0.92
N VAL A 48 3.32 2.22 -1.64
CA VAL A 48 2.94 3.63 -1.48
C VAL A 48 2.28 3.86 -0.12
N LEU A 49 1.24 3.09 0.20
CA LEU A 49 0.50 3.25 1.45
C LEU A 49 1.40 3.03 2.68
N THR A 50 2.30 2.06 2.62
CA THR A 50 3.25 1.79 3.71
C THR A 50 4.24 2.93 3.88
N GLY A 51 4.87 3.39 2.80
CA GLY A 51 5.89 4.43 2.87
C GLY A 51 5.33 5.78 3.28
N VAL A 52 4.29 6.24 2.61
CA VAL A 52 3.61 7.50 2.92
C VAL A 52 3.02 7.44 4.33
N GLY A 53 2.28 6.37 4.66
CA GLY A 53 1.63 6.20 5.95
C GLY A 53 2.59 6.12 7.14
N ALA A 54 3.79 5.60 6.95
CA ALA A 54 4.82 5.59 7.99
C ALA A 54 5.18 7.02 8.43
N VAL A 55 5.21 7.96 7.51
CA VAL A 55 5.51 9.37 7.81
C VAL A 55 4.26 10.12 8.25
N THR A 56 3.16 10.01 7.52
CA THR A 56 1.97 10.84 7.76
C THR A 56 1.12 10.39 8.94
N ASN A 57 1.14 9.10 9.27
CA ASN A 57 0.24 8.52 10.27
C ASN A 57 0.95 7.93 11.48
N THR A 58 2.18 7.42 11.32
CA THR A 58 2.86 6.68 12.38
C THR A 58 3.92 7.52 13.09
N SER A 59 4.66 8.35 12.36
CA SER A 59 5.65 9.24 12.92
C SER A 59 5.05 10.62 13.21
N SER A 60 5.60 11.30 14.21
CA SER A 60 5.22 12.69 14.53
C SER A 60 6.12 13.69 13.77
N VAL A 61 6.21 13.49 12.43
CA VAL A 61 7.01 14.34 11.54
C VAL A 61 6.19 15.55 11.11
N ASP A 62 6.83 16.72 11.13
CA ASP A 62 6.28 18.01 10.69
C ASP A 62 7.27 18.74 9.77
N ASP A 63 6.93 19.96 9.38
CA ASP A 63 7.72 20.82 8.48
C ASP A 63 9.03 21.33 9.12
N THR A 64 9.21 21.16 10.43
CA THR A 64 10.46 21.50 11.16
C THR A 64 11.39 20.30 11.34
N SER A 65 10.93 19.13 10.98
CA SER A 65 11.62 17.87 11.20
C SER A 65 12.72 17.64 10.18
N THR A 66 13.73 16.86 10.57
CA THR A 66 14.72 16.27 9.64
C THR A 66 14.46 14.77 9.56
N VAL A 67 14.28 14.25 8.35
CA VAL A 67 13.99 12.84 8.10
C VAL A 67 15.17 12.18 7.41
N ILE A 68 15.60 11.03 7.94
CA ILE A 68 16.61 10.19 7.32
C ILE A 68 15.95 8.88 6.90
N VAL A 69 16.01 8.55 5.61
CA VAL A 69 15.48 7.31 5.05
C VAL A 69 16.65 6.40 4.68
N VAL A 70 16.71 5.23 5.31
CA VAL A 70 17.70 4.21 5.01
C VAL A 70 17.11 3.17 4.09
N GLY A 71 17.55 3.18 2.83
CA GLY A 71 17.04 2.32 1.76
C GLY A 71 16.16 3.07 0.76
N ALA A 72 16.43 2.89 -0.53
CA ALA A 72 15.72 3.53 -1.65
C ALA A 72 14.91 2.52 -2.47
N GLY A 73 14.30 1.55 -1.81
CA GLY A 73 13.31 0.66 -2.41
C GLY A 73 11.93 1.30 -2.44
N GLY A 74 10.91 0.55 -2.87
CA GLY A 74 9.54 1.06 -3.03
C GLY A 74 9.00 1.76 -1.78
N VAL A 75 9.18 1.20 -0.60
CA VAL A 75 8.73 1.82 0.66
C VAL A 75 9.54 3.07 0.99
N GLY A 76 10.88 3.01 0.87
CA GLY A 76 11.75 4.14 1.19
C GLY A 76 11.51 5.36 0.29
N LEU A 77 11.34 5.14 -1.02
CA LEU A 77 11.00 6.22 -1.96
C LEU A 77 9.65 6.86 -1.62
N ASN A 78 8.68 6.06 -1.22
CA ASN A 78 7.37 6.58 -0.80
C ASN A 78 7.40 7.24 0.58
N ALA A 79 8.31 6.84 1.49
CA ALA A 79 8.55 7.57 2.73
C ALA A 79 9.14 8.97 2.46
N ILE A 80 10.04 9.10 1.48
CA ILE A 80 10.55 10.41 1.03
C ILE A 80 9.40 11.28 0.50
N GLN A 81 8.51 10.71 -0.31
CA GLN A 81 7.33 11.42 -0.78
C GLN A 81 6.41 11.83 0.39
N GLY A 82 6.21 10.94 1.36
CA GLY A 82 5.46 11.24 2.58
C GLY A 82 6.06 12.43 3.35
N ALA A 83 7.38 12.48 3.49
CA ALA A 83 8.09 13.60 4.11
C ALA A 83 7.85 14.92 3.34
N ALA A 84 7.93 14.88 2.01
CA ALA A 84 7.63 16.05 1.19
C ALA A 84 6.17 16.52 1.32
N ILE A 85 5.21 15.59 1.44
CA ILE A 85 3.79 15.92 1.64
C ILE A 85 3.56 16.66 2.96
N VAL A 86 4.25 16.29 4.03
CA VAL A 86 4.14 16.98 5.34
C VAL A 86 5.00 18.24 5.43
N GLY A 87 5.72 18.59 4.38
CA GLY A 87 6.46 19.85 4.27
C GLY A 87 7.89 19.81 4.81
N VAL A 88 8.46 18.62 5.02
CA VAL A 88 9.89 18.50 5.37
C VAL A 88 10.73 19.09 4.23
N PRO A 89 11.66 20.03 4.51
CA PRO A 89 12.48 20.70 3.49
C PRO A 89 13.48 19.79 2.78
#